data_a11a8acd4dda54e768de2110e1d99185
#
_entry.id   a11a8acd4dda54e768de2110e1d99185
#
_cell.length_a   1.000
_cell.length_b   1.000
_cell.length_c   1.000
_cell.angle_alpha   90.00
_cell.angle_beta   90.00
_cell.angle_gamma   90.00
#
_symmetry.space_group_name_H-M   'P 1'
#
loop_
_entity.id
_entity.type
_entity.pdbx_description
1 polymer ?
#
loop_
_entity_poly.entity_id
_entity_poly.type
_entity_poly.pdbx_seq_one_letter_code
_entity_poly.pdbx_strand_id
1 'polypeptide(L)'
;MKSSSFRRAIVPGVIALAAALTACGGGAEGASGTVAIDGSSTVFPLSNAAYELLQEENPDIKATVGQAGTSGGFEKFCAGETDLSDASRPIDEEEEVPVCKKNGVDYTELHVATDALTVVVNPDVDVDCLTTEQLIKLWEPKSKVDNWQDLDPSFPDKEISLFGPGTDSGTYDYMAGDVIGAESETTRTDYEASEDDNVLVQGVAGTPGATGYFGYTYYEENTDKLKALAIDDGNGCVEPSVDTAQSGEYTPLSRPLFVYVNNKAYKDTAAVKTFTDFYVDNLETIVEAAKFIPLSDEQLAETKDTHEGMSG
;
A
#
# COMPACT_ATOMS: atom_id res chain seq x y z
N MET A 1 71.38 -19.32 -44.82
CA MET A 1 72.47 -18.34 -45.28
C MET A 1 72.12 -16.99 -44.74
N LYS A 2 73.10 -16.37 -44.02
CA LYS A 2 73.24 -14.97 -43.59
C LYS A 2 72.14 -14.44 -42.62
N SER A 3 72.29 -14.46 -41.29
CA SER A 3 73.07 -13.66 -40.33
C SER A 3 73.23 -12.19 -40.70
N SER A 4 72.58 -11.30 -39.89
CA SER A 4 73.28 -10.09 -39.47
C SER A 4 72.59 -9.46 -38.23
N SER A 5 73.32 -9.50 -37.18
CA SER A 5 73.19 -8.74 -35.94
C SER A 5 73.58 -7.28 -36.19
N PHE A 6 72.92 -6.32 -35.49
CA PHE A 6 73.58 -5.05 -35.07
C PHE A 6 72.71 -4.34 -34.05
N ARG A 7 73.13 -4.35 -32.86
CA ARG A 7 73.79 -3.38 -31.96
C ARG A 7 72.82 -2.50 -31.15
N ARG A 8 72.97 -2.67 -29.86
CA ARG A 8 72.48 -1.82 -28.76
C ARG A 8 72.94 -0.38 -28.90
N ALA A 9 72.01 0.55 -28.59
CA ALA A 9 72.37 1.87 -28.10
C ALA A 9 71.51 2.17 -26.86
N ILE A 10 72.25 2.33 -25.76
CA ILE A 10 71.76 2.80 -24.46
C ILE A 10 71.88 4.32 -24.49
N VAL A 11 70.78 5.05 -24.18
CA VAL A 11 70.81 6.48 -23.85
C VAL A 11 70.01 6.64 -22.55
N PRO A 12 70.60 7.33 -21.55
CA PRO A 12 70.03 7.42 -20.20
C PRO A 12 69.12 8.65 -20.03
N GLY A 13 68.10 8.43 -19.24
CA GLY A 13 67.63 9.37 -18.23
C GLY A 13 66.85 10.61 -18.66
N VAL A 14 65.57 10.62 -18.45
CA VAL A 14 64.85 11.76 -17.86
C VAL A 14 63.76 11.20 -16.95
N ILE A 15 63.92 11.36 -15.67
CA ILE A 15 62.88 11.13 -14.67
C ILE A 15 61.94 12.34 -14.73
N ALA A 16 60.80 12.18 -15.36
CA ALA A 16 59.69 13.13 -15.27
C ALA A 16 58.82 12.72 -14.07
N LEU A 17 58.91 13.49 -13.01
CA LEU A 17 58.06 13.42 -11.83
C LEU A 17 56.68 13.90 -12.23
N ALA A 18 55.79 12.99 -12.63
CA ALA A 18 54.38 13.28 -12.80
C ALA A 18 53.73 13.38 -11.41
N ALA A 19 53.56 14.61 -10.93
CA ALA A 19 52.69 14.88 -9.79
C ALA A 19 51.29 14.47 -10.17
N ALA A 20 50.79 13.38 -9.56
CA ALA A 20 49.38 13.01 -9.61
C ALA A 20 48.59 14.08 -8.83
N LEU A 21 47.98 14.99 -9.55
CA LEU A 21 46.88 15.80 -9.05
C LEU A 21 45.70 14.84 -8.85
N THR A 22 45.57 14.32 -7.63
CA THR A 22 44.30 13.79 -7.15
C THR A 22 43.38 14.98 -7.03
N ALA A 23 42.63 15.24 -8.11
CA ALA A 23 41.42 16.03 -8.04
C ALA A 23 40.41 15.24 -7.18
N CYS A 24 40.31 15.64 -5.91
CA CYS A 24 39.11 15.37 -5.12
C CYS A 24 37.97 16.17 -5.76
N GLY A 25 37.41 15.61 -6.79
CA GLY A 25 36.06 15.92 -7.21
C GLY A 25 35.12 15.20 -6.27
N GLY A 26 34.77 15.84 -5.17
CA GLY A 26 33.61 15.44 -4.38
C GLY A 26 32.33 15.78 -5.16
N GLY A 27 32.05 15.03 -6.20
CA GLY A 27 30.69 14.84 -6.63
C GLY A 27 30.05 13.97 -5.56
N ALA A 28 28.96 14.39 -4.97
CA ALA A 28 28.12 13.50 -4.20
C ALA A 28 27.71 12.38 -5.18
N GLU A 29 28.35 11.20 -5.06
CA GLU A 29 27.86 10.01 -5.74
C GLU A 29 26.47 9.78 -5.16
N GLY A 30 25.43 9.90 -5.99
CA GLY A 30 24.06 9.61 -5.60
C GLY A 30 23.98 8.19 -5.03
N ALA A 31 23.14 7.97 -4.05
CA ALA A 31 22.92 6.63 -3.53
C ALA A 31 22.52 5.70 -4.67
N SER A 32 23.05 4.49 -4.67
CA SER A 32 22.74 3.45 -5.66
C SER A 32 22.56 2.12 -4.96
N GLY A 33 21.76 1.24 -5.55
CA GLY A 33 21.53 -0.09 -4.99
C GLY A 33 20.11 -0.57 -5.20
N THR A 34 19.75 -1.65 -4.53
CA THR A 34 18.42 -2.26 -4.61
C THR A 34 17.78 -2.25 -3.23
N VAL A 35 16.49 -1.96 -3.19
CA VAL A 35 15.60 -2.05 -2.02
C VAL A 35 14.64 -3.20 -2.25
N ALA A 36 14.58 -4.15 -1.31
CA ALA A 36 13.66 -5.28 -1.35
C ALA A 36 12.45 -5.00 -0.44
N ILE A 37 11.28 -4.96 -1.02
CA ILE A 37 9.99 -4.70 -0.35
C ILE A 37 9.05 -5.84 -0.67
N ASP A 38 8.30 -6.33 0.30
CA ASP A 38 7.22 -7.31 0.07
C ASP A 38 6.14 -7.15 1.14
N GLY A 39 4.94 -7.62 0.88
CA GLY A 39 3.87 -7.59 1.87
C GLY A 39 2.48 -7.37 1.30
N SER A 40 1.73 -6.49 1.93
CA SER A 40 0.33 -6.21 1.63
C SER A 40 0.09 -5.77 0.18
N SER A 41 -0.83 -6.45 -0.51
CA SER A 41 -1.36 -6.03 -1.81
C SER A 41 -2.02 -4.64 -1.76
N THR A 42 -2.63 -4.29 -0.63
CA THR A 42 -3.21 -2.96 -0.42
C THR A 42 -2.16 -1.85 -0.36
N VAL A 43 -1.01 -2.10 0.28
CA VAL A 43 0.07 -1.09 0.43
C VAL A 43 0.99 -1.06 -0.79
N PHE A 44 1.00 -2.12 -1.60
CA PHE A 44 1.79 -2.20 -2.83
C PHE A 44 1.69 -0.93 -3.72
N PRO A 45 0.50 -0.34 -4.00
CA PRO A 45 0.42 0.87 -4.81
C PRO A 45 1.17 2.07 -4.21
N LEU A 46 1.21 2.19 -2.87
CA LEU A 46 1.96 3.25 -2.18
C LEU A 46 3.47 3.08 -2.37
N SER A 47 3.99 1.88 -2.09
CA SER A 47 5.43 1.58 -2.25
C SER A 47 5.86 1.63 -3.72
N ASN A 48 4.98 1.24 -4.66
CA ASN A 48 5.25 1.38 -6.10
C ASN A 48 5.27 2.85 -6.54
N ALA A 49 4.32 3.68 -6.08
CA ALA A 49 4.30 5.11 -6.37
C ALA A 49 5.54 5.82 -5.80
N ALA A 50 5.96 5.46 -4.58
CA ALA A 50 7.20 5.95 -3.99
C ALA A 50 8.42 5.61 -4.87
N TYR A 51 8.48 4.38 -5.37
CA TYR A 51 9.55 3.94 -6.26
C TYR A 51 9.54 4.68 -7.60
N GLU A 52 8.38 4.82 -8.23
CA GLU A 52 8.25 5.52 -9.52
C GLU A 52 8.66 6.99 -9.39
N LEU A 53 8.21 7.69 -8.36
CA LEU A 53 8.57 9.08 -8.09
C LEU A 53 10.08 9.23 -7.78
N LEU A 54 10.65 8.32 -6.96
CA LEU A 54 12.08 8.33 -6.67
C LEU A 54 12.92 8.10 -7.93
N GLN A 55 12.45 7.28 -8.88
CA GLN A 55 13.17 7.04 -10.14
C GLN A 55 13.37 8.30 -10.99
N GLU A 56 12.52 9.31 -10.84
CA GLU A 56 12.68 10.58 -11.52
C GLU A 56 13.85 11.40 -10.95
N GLU A 57 14.10 11.27 -9.63
CA GLU A 57 15.16 12.00 -8.93
C GLU A 57 16.45 11.20 -8.82
N ASN A 58 16.36 9.90 -8.57
CA ASN A 58 17.49 8.99 -8.38
C ASN A 58 17.32 7.67 -9.14
N PRO A 59 17.64 7.62 -10.45
CA PRO A 59 17.46 6.43 -11.28
C PRO A 59 18.41 5.27 -10.94
N ASP A 60 19.42 5.48 -10.10
CA ASP A 60 20.41 4.47 -9.71
C ASP A 60 19.93 3.59 -8.55
N ILE A 61 18.86 3.98 -7.84
CA ILE A 61 18.17 3.13 -6.86
C ILE A 61 17.12 2.29 -7.58
N LYS A 62 17.12 0.99 -7.33
CA LYS A 62 16.10 0.06 -7.81
C LYS A 62 15.31 -0.47 -6.62
N ALA A 63 14.01 -0.63 -6.78
CA ALA A 63 13.18 -1.34 -5.81
C ALA A 63 12.51 -2.56 -6.47
N THR A 64 12.31 -3.58 -5.68
CA THR A 64 11.39 -4.69 -6.01
C THR A 64 10.29 -4.67 -4.98
N VAL A 65 9.05 -4.59 -5.43
CA VAL A 65 7.88 -4.58 -4.55
C VAL A 65 7.06 -5.83 -4.83
N GLY A 66 6.98 -6.72 -3.84
CA GLY A 66 6.18 -7.95 -3.89
C GLY A 66 4.81 -7.77 -3.24
N GLN A 67 3.93 -8.77 -3.43
CA GLN A 67 2.56 -8.79 -2.92
C GLN A 67 2.25 -10.14 -2.26
N ALA A 68 3.07 -10.56 -1.27
CA ALA A 68 2.87 -11.84 -0.58
C ALA A 68 1.72 -11.82 0.46
N GLY A 69 1.01 -10.70 0.60
CA GLY A 69 0.10 -10.42 1.70
C GLY A 69 0.84 -9.97 2.96
N THR A 70 0.15 -9.33 3.91
CA THR A 70 0.76 -8.78 5.14
C THR A 70 1.52 -9.85 5.92
N SER A 71 0.92 -11.01 6.18
CA SER A 71 1.57 -12.10 6.92
C SER A 71 2.78 -12.67 6.17
N GLY A 72 2.66 -12.89 4.84
CA GLY A 72 3.77 -13.34 4.00
C GLY A 72 4.90 -12.33 3.91
N GLY A 73 4.58 -11.02 3.95
CA GLY A 73 5.53 -9.93 4.08
C GLY A 73 6.32 -10.01 5.38
N PHE A 74 5.62 -10.15 6.52
CA PHE A 74 6.27 -10.29 7.82
C PHE A 74 7.11 -11.56 7.96
N GLU A 75 6.70 -12.68 7.34
CA GLU A 75 7.53 -13.89 7.31
C GLU A 75 8.90 -13.62 6.68
N LYS A 76 8.94 -13.00 5.50
CA LYS A 76 10.17 -12.64 4.78
C LYS A 76 10.97 -11.55 5.52
N PHE A 77 10.28 -10.53 6.00
CA PHE A 77 10.88 -9.41 6.72
C PHE A 77 11.57 -9.87 8.01
N CYS A 78 10.87 -10.64 8.84
CA CYS A 78 11.43 -11.19 10.07
C CYS A 78 12.49 -12.27 9.81
N ALA A 79 12.55 -12.87 8.61
CA ALA A 79 13.66 -13.70 8.17
C ALA A 79 14.89 -12.87 7.71
N GLY A 80 14.73 -11.57 7.51
CA GLY A 80 15.78 -10.66 7.01
C GLY A 80 15.97 -10.77 5.49
N GLU A 81 14.96 -11.23 4.76
CA GLU A 81 14.98 -11.38 3.30
C GLU A 81 14.57 -10.09 2.58
N THR A 82 13.82 -9.20 3.25
CA THR A 82 13.42 -7.89 2.74
C THR A 82 13.94 -6.76 3.62
N ASP A 83 14.10 -5.59 3.03
CA ASP A 83 14.51 -4.36 3.71
C ASP A 83 13.33 -3.63 4.34
N LEU A 84 12.17 -3.66 3.65
CA LEU A 84 10.91 -3.12 4.10
C LEU A 84 9.81 -4.21 4.01
N SER A 85 8.77 -4.04 4.84
CA SER A 85 7.53 -4.82 4.74
C SER A 85 6.33 -3.91 4.69
N ASP A 86 5.51 -4.09 3.66
CA ASP A 86 4.22 -3.42 3.50
C ASP A 86 3.16 -4.16 4.34
N ALA A 87 2.37 -3.43 5.14
CA ALA A 87 1.39 -4.05 6.03
C ALA A 87 0.09 -3.26 6.12
N SER A 88 -1.03 -3.96 6.05
CA SER A 88 -2.39 -3.40 6.21
C SER A 88 -3.00 -3.65 7.59
N ARG A 89 -2.18 -4.06 8.53
CA ARG A 89 -2.43 -4.16 9.97
C ARG A 89 -1.13 -4.02 10.73
N PRO A 90 -1.17 -3.71 12.02
CA PRO A 90 0.02 -3.80 12.87
C PRO A 90 0.62 -5.22 12.86
N ILE A 91 1.92 -5.30 13.13
CA ILE A 91 2.62 -6.57 13.33
C ILE A 91 2.04 -7.31 14.55
N ASP A 92 1.90 -8.63 14.44
CA ASP A 92 1.35 -9.45 15.52
C ASP A 92 2.39 -9.62 16.64
N GLU A 93 2.00 -9.17 17.85
CA GLU A 93 2.84 -9.19 19.05
C GLU A 93 3.13 -10.60 19.57
N GLU A 94 2.24 -11.56 19.29
CA GLU A 94 2.35 -12.93 19.79
C GLU A 94 3.02 -13.89 18.79
N GLU A 95 2.80 -13.68 17.50
CA GLU A 95 3.27 -14.59 16.45
C GLU A 95 4.46 -14.04 15.67
N GLU A 96 4.43 -12.78 15.21
CA GLU A 96 5.42 -12.21 14.28
C GLU A 96 6.60 -11.53 15.00
N VAL A 97 6.33 -10.71 16.03
CA VAL A 97 7.37 -10.03 16.82
C VAL A 97 8.40 -10.99 17.42
N PRO A 98 8.03 -12.16 17.98
CA PRO A 98 9.01 -13.12 18.49
C PRO A 98 9.94 -13.68 17.39
N VAL A 99 9.45 -13.82 16.15
CA VAL A 99 10.25 -14.30 15.02
C VAL A 99 11.30 -13.25 14.62
N CYS A 100 10.88 -11.99 14.48
CA CYS A 100 11.79 -10.87 14.24
C CYS A 100 12.89 -10.79 15.32
N LYS A 101 12.52 -10.81 16.57
CA LYS A 101 13.46 -10.79 17.71
C LYS A 101 14.45 -11.95 17.68
N LYS A 102 13.97 -13.18 17.42
CA LYS A 102 14.81 -14.38 17.33
C LYS A 102 15.87 -14.27 16.23
N ASN A 103 15.52 -13.65 15.11
CA ASN A 103 16.39 -13.49 13.97
C ASN A 103 17.24 -12.19 14.04
N GLY A 104 17.06 -11.37 15.08
CA GLY A 104 17.79 -10.13 15.28
C GLY A 104 17.38 -9.02 14.32
N VAL A 105 16.14 -9.06 13.84
CA VAL A 105 15.54 -8.00 13.02
C VAL A 105 14.87 -7.00 13.96
N ASP A 106 15.50 -5.83 14.07
CA ASP A 106 14.96 -4.64 14.70
C ASP A 106 14.32 -3.77 13.62
N TYR A 107 13.16 -3.20 13.88
CA TYR A 107 12.41 -2.44 12.89
C TYR A 107 11.84 -1.14 13.46
N THR A 108 11.44 -0.27 12.55
CA THR A 108 10.61 0.90 12.80
C THR A 108 9.32 0.77 12.02
N GLU A 109 8.19 0.96 12.68
CA GLU A 109 6.86 1.05 12.09
C GLU A 109 6.59 2.49 11.67
N LEU A 110 6.20 2.69 10.40
CA LEU A 110 5.78 3.97 9.87
C LEU A 110 4.32 3.88 9.42
N HIS A 111 3.44 4.68 10.00
CA HIS A 111 2.07 4.83 9.52
C HIS A 111 2.09 5.70 8.27
N VAL A 112 1.62 5.18 7.13
CA VAL A 112 1.82 5.85 5.82
C VAL A 112 0.55 6.35 5.17
N ALA A 113 -0.60 5.74 5.45
CA ALA A 113 -1.90 6.15 4.91
C ALA A 113 -3.05 5.53 5.72
N THR A 114 -4.27 5.95 5.43
CA THR A 114 -5.48 5.27 5.86
C THR A 114 -6.21 4.70 4.65
N ASP A 115 -6.56 3.42 4.71
CA ASP A 115 -7.45 2.77 3.74
C ASP A 115 -8.88 2.85 4.25
N ALA A 116 -9.83 3.16 3.36
CA ALA A 116 -11.24 3.06 3.64
C ALA A 116 -11.98 2.47 2.44
N LEU A 117 -12.66 1.37 2.67
CA LEU A 117 -13.56 0.74 1.72
C LEU A 117 -14.93 1.39 1.86
N THR A 118 -15.49 1.89 0.78
CA THR A 118 -16.79 2.54 0.79
C THR A 118 -17.83 1.70 0.07
N VAL A 119 -18.92 1.39 0.74
CA VAL A 119 -20.10 0.76 0.13
C VAL A 119 -20.97 1.87 -0.45
N VAL A 120 -21.26 1.77 -1.73
CA VAL A 120 -22.06 2.76 -2.46
C VAL A 120 -23.29 2.14 -3.11
N VAL A 121 -24.28 2.98 -3.32
CA VAL A 121 -25.50 2.60 -4.06
C VAL A 121 -25.84 3.61 -5.15
N ASN A 122 -26.61 3.15 -6.13
CA ASN A 122 -27.27 4.06 -7.06
C ASN A 122 -28.20 5.01 -6.26
N PRO A 123 -28.25 6.32 -6.57
CA PRO A 123 -29.07 7.29 -5.83
C PRO A 123 -30.58 6.97 -5.77
N ASP A 124 -31.06 6.05 -6.60
CA ASP A 124 -32.46 5.61 -6.59
C ASP A 124 -32.77 4.54 -5.51
N VAL A 125 -31.74 4.08 -4.76
CA VAL A 125 -31.87 3.14 -3.65
C VAL A 125 -32.12 3.90 -2.35
N ASP A 126 -33.31 3.70 -1.76
CA ASP A 126 -33.71 4.32 -0.50
C ASP A 126 -33.26 3.47 0.70
N VAL A 127 -31.93 3.35 0.86
CA VAL A 127 -31.23 2.70 1.99
C VAL A 127 -30.10 3.64 2.39
N ASP A 128 -30.02 4.00 3.67
CA ASP A 128 -29.00 4.95 4.15
C ASP A 128 -27.90 4.26 4.96
N CYS A 129 -28.18 3.09 5.52
CA CYS A 129 -27.27 2.39 6.40
C CYS A 129 -27.42 0.88 6.28
N LEU A 130 -26.31 0.15 6.38
CA LEU A 130 -26.28 -1.29 6.58
C LEU A 130 -25.58 -1.61 7.90
N THR A 131 -26.05 -2.65 8.58
CA THR A 131 -25.22 -3.25 9.63
C THR A 131 -24.09 -4.06 9.02
N THR A 132 -23.01 -4.24 9.76
CA THR A 132 -21.90 -5.13 9.35
C THR A 132 -22.41 -6.54 9.02
N GLU A 133 -23.39 -7.06 9.77
CA GLU A 133 -24.02 -8.37 9.50
C GLU A 133 -24.75 -8.38 8.14
N GLN A 134 -25.47 -7.30 7.80
CA GLN A 134 -26.13 -7.18 6.51
C GLN A 134 -25.14 -7.07 5.34
N LEU A 135 -24.03 -6.34 5.54
CA LEU A 135 -22.97 -6.25 4.57
C LEU A 135 -22.31 -7.61 4.32
N ILE A 136 -21.97 -8.34 5.39
CA ILE A 136 -21.44 -9.70 5.30
C ILE A 136 -22.42 -10.61 4.57
N LYS A 137 -23.71 -10.62 4.97
CA LYS A 137 -24.76 -11.42 4.32
C LYS A 137 -24.88 -11.13 2.83
N LEU A 138 -24.68 -9.86 2.42
CA LEU A 138 -24.74 -9.46 1.02
C LEU A 138 -23.56 -10.03 0.23
N TRP A 139 -22.34 -10.00 0.79
CA TRP A 139 -21.11 -10.29 0.06
C TRP A 139 -20.47 -11.66 0.40
N GLU A 140 -20.97 -12.39 1.41
CA GLU A 140 -20.41 -13.69 1.80
C GLU A 140 -20.43 -14.71 0.64
N PRO A 141 -19.51 -15.71 0.64
CA PRO A 141 -19.51 -16.78 -0.35
C PRO A 141 -20.87 -17.48 -0.43
N LYS A 142 -21.40 -17.61 -1.65
CA LYS A 142 -22.71 -18.26 -1.94
C LYS A 142 -23.92 -17.50 -1.38
N SER A 143 -23.80 -16.24 -1.03
CA SER A 143 -24.93 -15.39 -0.72
C SER A 143 -26.04 -15.56 -1.78
N LYS A 144 -27.31 -15.49 -1.34
CA LYS A 144 -28.49 -15.58 -2.19
C LYS A 144 -29.30 -14.29 -2.17
N VAL A 145 -28.73 -13.25 -1.58
CA VAL A 145 -29.32 -11.92 -1.55
C VAL A 145 -29.32 -11.36 -2.97
N ASP A 146 -30.48 -11.15 -3.54
CA ASP A 146 -30.69 -10.56 -4.87
C ASP A 146 -31.74 -9.42 -4.85
N ASN A 147 -32.35 -9.16 -3.68
CA ASN A 147 -33.29 -8.08 -3.46
C ASN A 147 -32.97 -7.37 -2.13
N TRP A 148 -33.14 -6.06 -2.08
CA TRP A 148 -32.86 -5.28 -0.86
C TRP A 148 -33.69 -5.76 0.33
N GLN A 149 -34.92 -6.24 0.12
CA GLN A 149 -35.76 -6.83 1.18
C GLN A 149 -35.22 -8.14 1.76
N ASP A 150 -34.31 -8.81 1.09
CA ASP A 150 -33.65 -10.00 1.65
C ASP A 150 -32.70 -9.64 2.80
N LEU A 151 -32.18 -8.39 2.80
CA LEU A 151 -31.38 -7.85 3.89
C LEU A 151 -32.25 -7.40 5.06
N ASP A 152 -33.25 -6.59 4.77
CA ASP A 152 -34.22 -6.12 5.74
C ASP A 152 -35.59 -5.89 5.08
N PRO A 153 -36.72 -6.41 5.66
CA PRO A 153 -38.05 -6.20 5.11
C PRO A 153 -38.52 -4.74 5.02
N SER A 154 -37.86 -3.82 5.70
CA SER A 154 -38.11 -2.38 5.64
C SER A 154 -37.48 -1.71 4.43
N PHE A 155 -36.50 -2.35 3.79
CA PHE A 155 -35.84 -1.84 2.60
C PHE A 155 -36.75 -1.92 1.36
N PRO A 156 -36.45 -1.17 0.31
CA PRO A 156 -37.28 -1.18 -0.90
C PRO A 156 -37.32 -2.56 -1.56
N ASP A 157 -38.49 -2.93 -2.10
CA ASP A 157 -38.63 -4.13 -2.96
C ASP A 157 -37.99 -3.83 -4.32
N LYS A 158 -36.68 -4.04 -4.40
CA LYS A 158 -35.87 -3.72 -5.56
C LYS A 158 -34.77 -4.76 -5.73
N GLU A 159 -34.60 -5.25 -6.95
CA GLU A 159 -33.51 -6.17 -7.33
C GLU A 159 -32.16 -5.48 -7.18
N ILE A 160 -31.15 -6.23 -6.71
CA ILE A 160 -29.79 -5.73 -6.50
C ILE A 160 -28.91 -6.13 -7.69
N SER A 161 -28.25 -5.16 -8.30
CA SER A 161 -27.11 -5.38 -9.19
C SER A 161 -25.81 -5.09 -8.45
N LEU A 162 -24.87 -6.02 -8.49
CA LEU A 162 -23.67 -5.99 -7.68
C LEU A 162 -22.44 -5.65 -8.52
N PHE A 163 -21.61 -4.72 -8.03
CA PHE A 163 -20.36 -4.31 -8.63
C PHE A 163 -19.27 -4.33 -7.56
N GLY A 164 -18.08 -4.84 -7.89
CA GLY A 164 -16.99 -4.89 -6.92
C GLY A 164 -15.64 -5.16 -7.57
N PRO A 165 -14.54 -4.98 -6.83
CA PRO A 165 -13.20 -5.24 -7.36
C PRO A 165 -13.01 -6.72 -7.71
N GLY A 166 -12.06 -6.99 -8.60
CA GLY A 166 -11.61 -8.33 -8.92
C GLY A 166 -10.62 -8.86 -7.88
N THR A 167 -10.19 -10.10 -8.07
CA THR A 167 -9.36 -10.84 -7.08
C THR A 167 -7.91 -10.36 -7.00
N ASP A 168 -7.47 -9.47 -7.89
CA ASP A 168 -6.13 -8.89 -7.84
C ASP A 168 -6.08 -7.58 -7.03
N SER A 169 -7.24 -7.16 -6.46
CA SER A 169 -7.41 -5.92 -5.70
C SER A 169 -7.22 -6.11 -4.20
N GLY A 170 -6.40 -5.24 -3.57
CA GLY A 170 -6.30 -5.19 -2.11
C GLY A 170 -7.60 -4.85 -1.39
N THR A 171 -8.55 -4.16 -2.07
CA THR A 171 -9.90 -3.87 -1.56
C THR A 171 -10.75 -5.14 -1.54
N TYR A 172 -10.58 -6.02 -2.54
CA TYR A 172 -11.18 -7.36 -2.53
C TYR A 172 -10.67 -8.18 -1.34
N ASP A 173 -9.33 -8.24 -1.15
CA ASP A 173 -8.72 -8.97 -0.05
C ASP A 173 -9.23 -8.47 1.30
N TYR A 174 -9.39 -7.15 1.44
CA TYR A 174 -9.91 -6.54 2.66
C TYR A 174 -11.37 -6.95 2.94
N MET A 175 -12.24 -6.87 1.93
CA MET A 175 -13.62 -7.32 2.09
C MET A 175 -13.70 -8.80 2.43
N ALA A 176 -12.96 -9.65 1.73
CA ALA A 176 -13.02 -11.09 1.89
C ALA A 176 -12.40 -11.58 3.21
N GLY A 177 -11.21 -11.09 3.56
CA GLY A 177 -10.44 -11.54 4.71
C GLY A 177 -10.85 -10.85 6.00
N ASP A 178 -10.81 -9.51 6.02
CA ASP A 178 -10.96 -8.76 7.27
C ASP A 178 -12.43 -8.45 7.61
N VAL A 179 -13.26 -8.12 6.60
CA VAL A 179 -14.67 -7.73 6.83
C VAL A 179 -15.57 -8.95 6.93
N ILE A 180 -15.52 -9.84 5.94
CA ILE A 180 -16.34 -11.07 5.93
C ILE A 180 -15.74 -12.13 6.84
N GLY A 181 -14.40 -12.19 6.95
CA GLY A 181 -13.72 -13.21 7.74
C GLY A 181 -13.94 -14.62 7.20
N ALA A 182 -14.10 -14.77 5.89
CA ALA A 182 -14.34 -16.06 5.28
C ALA A 182 -13.08 -16.94 5.33
N GLU A 183 -13.19 -18.17 5.82
CA GLU A 183 -12.07 -19.15 5.89
C GLU A 183 -11.36 -19.35 4.54
N SER A 184 -12.04 -19.07 3.43
CA SER A 184 -11.49 -19.17 2.07
C SER A 184 -10.98 -17.85 1.53
N GLU A 185 -11.07 -16.76 2.30
CA GLU A 185 -10.71 -15.41 1.87
C GLU A 185 -11.36 -15.03 0.52
N THR A 186 -12.62 -15.39 0.35
CA THR A 186 -13.37 -15.16 -0.89
C THR A 186 -14.72 -14.52 -0.61
N THR A 187 -15.25 -13.82 -1.61
CA THR A 187 -16.61 -13.28 -1.61
C THR A 187 -17.52 -14.11 -2.52
N ARG A 188 -18.80 -13.68 -2.70
CA ARG A 188 -19.65 -14.20 -3.78
C ARG A 188 -19.01 -13.91 -5.15
N THR A 189 -19.36 -14.67 -6.18
CA THR A 189 -18.75 -14.57 -7.52
C THR A 189 -19.73 -14.15 -8.62
N ASP A 190 -20.98 -13.90 -8.27
CA ASP A 190 -22.07 -13.55 -9.18
C ASP A 190 -22.31 -12.03 -9.22
N TYR A 191 -21.24 -11.25 -9.34
CA TYR A 191 -21.24 -9.80 -9.48
C TYR A 191 -20.40 -9.37 -10.68
N GLU A 192 -20.56 -8.13 -11.13
CA GLU A 192 -19.72 -7.52 -12.17
C GLU A 192 -18.39 -7.06 -11.53
N ALA A 193 -17.31 -7.77 -11.87
CA ALA A 193 -15.98 -7.52 -11.33
C ALA A 193 -15.14 -6.63 -12.26
N SER A 194 -14.37 -5.70 -11.68
CA SER A 194 -13.37 -4.93 -12.41
C SER A 194 -12.22 -4.52 -11.49
N GLU A 195 -10.99 -4.55 -12.01
CA GLU A 195 -9.81 -3.98 -11.33
C GLU A 195 -9.71 -2.46 -11.50
N ASP A 196 -10.53 -1.86 -12.39
CA ASP A 196 -10.63 -0.41 -12.57
C ASP A 196 -11.87 0.10 -11.82
N ASP A 197 -11.65 0.78 -10.68
CA ASP A 197 -12.73 1.33 -9.85
C ASP A 197 -13.59 2.34 -10.60
N ASN A 198 -13.08 3.03 -11.63
CA ASN A 198 -13.90 3.92 -12.45
C ASN A 198 -14.98 3.16 -13.24
N VAL A 199 -14.73 1.90 -13.61
CA VAL A 199 -15.72 1.02 -14.22
C VAL A 199 -16.80 0.66 -13.20
N LEU A 200 -16.42 0.38 -11.95
CA LEU A 200 -17.35 0.11 -10.86
C LEU A 200 -18.23 1.32 -10.55
N VAL A 201 -17.64 2.51 -10.45
CA VAL A 201 -18.36 3.79 -10.29
C VAL A 201 -19.43 3.96 -11.37
N GLN A 202 -19.06 3.76 -12.65
CA GLN A 202 -19.99 3.89 -13.76
C GLN A 202 -21.09 2.82 -13.73
N GLY A 203 -20.74 1.58 -13.34
CA GLY A 203 -21.65 0.47 -13.19
C GLY A 203 -22.75 0.78 -12.17
N VAL A 204 -22.36 1.17 -10.96
CA VAL A 204 -23.31 1.52 -9.89
C VAL A 204 -24.15 2.75 -10.26
N ALA A 205 -23.51 3.82 -10.76
CA ALA A 205 -24.22 5.05 -11.13
C ALA A 205 -25.23 4.83 -12.27
N GLY A 206 -24.92 3.95 -13.21
CA GLY A 206 -25.74 3.70 -14.40
C GLY A 206 -26.82 2.64 -14.24
N THR A 207 -26.82 1.86 -13.16
CA THR A 207 -27.72 0.71 -12.99
C THR A 207 -28.71 0.93 -11.83
N PRO A 208 -30.01 1.03 -12.09
CA PRO A 208 -31.01 1.15 -11.02
C PRO A 208 -30.94 -0.04 -10.03
N GLY A 209 -31.02 0.25 -8.73
CA GLY A 209 -30.95 -0.76 -7.68
C GLY A 209 -29.55 -1.25 -7.35
N ALA A 210 -28.52 -0.77 -8.06
CA ALA A 210 -27.15 -1.24 -7.90
C ALA A 210 -26.51 -0.84 -6.57
N THR A 211 -25.59 -1.70 -6.12
CA THR A 211 -24.63 -1.43 -5.06
C THR A 211 -23.25 -1.96 -5.46
N GLY A 212 -22.23 -1.41 -4.86
CA GLY A 212 -20.87 -1.87 -5.02
C GLY A 212 -19.99 -1.37 -3.90
N TYR A 213 -18.69 -1.76 -3.93
CA TYR A 213 -17.71 -1.26 -3.00
C TYR A 213 -16.36 -1.05 -3.69
N PHE A 214 -15.64 -0.04 -3.24
CA PHE A 214 -14.31 0.35 -3.72
C PHE A 214 -13.69 1.38 -2.77
N GLY A 215 -12.46 1.83 -3.05
CA GLY A 215 -11.76 2.81 -2.24
C GLY A 215 -12.50 4.15 -2.11
N TYR A 216 -12.46 4.74 -0.92
CA TYR A 216 -13.18 5.97 -0.56
C TYR A 216 -12.89 7.13 -1.53
N THR A 217 -11.66 7.30 -1.98
CA THR A 217 -11.26 8.39 -2.87
C THR A 217 -12.05 8.41 -4.18
N TYR A 218 -12.39 7.23 -4.72
CA TYR A 218 -13.23 7.13 -5.91
C TYR A 218 -14.68 7.54 -5.65
N TYR A 219 -15.21 7.26 -4.45
CA TYR A 219 -16.52 7.77 -4.05
C TYR A 219 -16.49 9.30 -3.90
N GLU A 220 -15.50 9.84 -3.20
CA GLU A 220 -15.34 11.28 -2.96
C GLU A 220 -15.30 12.08 -4.28
N GLU A 221 -14.62 11.57 -5.29
CA GLU A 221 -14.56 12.17 -6.63
C GLU A 221 -15.91 12.07 -7.41
N ASN A 222 -16.89 11.28 -6.93
CA ASN A 222 -18.15 10.99 -7.64
C ASN A 222 -19.40 11.10 -6.76
N THR A 223 -19.38 11.93 -5.74
CA THR A 223 -20.51 12.16 -4.81
C THR A 223 -21.75 12.74 -5.49
N ASP A 224 -21.62 13.30 -6.68
CA ASP A 224 -22.70 13.79 -7.52
C ASP A 224 -23.47 12.66 -8.25
N LYS A 225 -22.92 11.45 -8.32
CA LYS A 225 -23.45 10.29 -9.05
C LYS A 225 -23.82 9.12 -8.16
N LEU A 226 -23.23 9.05 -6.98
CA LEU A 226 -23.32 7.92 -6.05
C LEU A 226 -23.81 8.38 -4.68
N LYS A 227 -24.43 7.46 -3.96
CA LYS A 227 -24.72 7.63 -2.54
C LYS A 227 -23.93 6.59 -1.76
N ALA A 228 -23.14 7.03 -0.77
CA ALA A 228 -22.49 6.11 0.16
C ALA A 228 -23.50 5.62 1.20
N LEU A 229 -23.31 4.39 1.66
CA LEU A 229 -24.02 3.84 2.81
C LEU A 229 -23.19 4.04 4.07
N ALA A 230 -23.83 4.49 5.13
CA ALA A 230 -23.29 4.40 6.47
C ALA A 230 -23.23 2.94 6.92
N ILE A 231 -22.30 2.62 7.81
CA ILE A 231 -22.15 1.27 8.37
C ILE A 231 -22.36 1.33 9.88
N ASP A 232 -23.16 0.39 10.39
CA ASP A 232 -23.40 0.18 11.81
C ASP A 232 -22.72 -1.10 12.29
N ASP A 233 -21.62 -0.92 12.98
CA ASP A 233 -20.87 -2.02 13.63
C ASP A 233 -21.28 -2.19 15.11
N GLY A 234 -22.54 -1.89 15.43
CA GLY A 234 -23.14 -2.02 16.76
C GLY A 234 -23.14 -0.73 17.59
N ASN A 235 -22.59 0.37 17.06
CA ASN A 235 -22.51 1.67 17.75
C ASN A 235 -23.32 2.77 17.04
N GLY A 236 -24.13 2.39 16.04
CA GLY A 236 -24.89 3.30 15.20
C GLY A 236 -24.24 3.51 13.84
N CYS A 237 -25.01 4.09 12.92
CA CYS A 237 -24.57 4.30 11.54
C CYS A 237 -23.49 5.38 11.46
N VAL A 238 -22.31 5.02 10.94
CA VAL A 238 -21.19 5.91 10.68
C VAL A 238 -21.02 6.09 9.17
N GLU A 239 -21.06 7.34 8.70
CA GLU A 239 -20.83 7.65 7.28
C GLU A 239 -19.33 7.60 6.94
N PRO A 240 -18.95 7.13 5.75
CA PRO A 240 -17.56 7.23 5.29
C PRO A 240 -17.17 8.70 5.07
N SER A 241 -16.09 9.09 5.67
CA SER A 241 -15.44 10.40 5.47
C SER A 241 -13.95 10.29 5.79
N VAL A 242 -13.18 11.30 5.38
CA VAL A 242 -11.76 11.38 5.77
C VAL A 242 -11.64 11.35 7.30
N ASP A 243 -12.43 12.12 8.02
CA ASP A 243 -12.38 12.22 9.47
C ASP A 243 -12.72 10.90 10.16
N THR A 244 -13.82 10.22 9.75
CA THR A 244 -14.25 8.95 10.37
C THR A 244 -13.32 7.79 10.02
N ALA A 245 -12.67 7.82 8.85
CA ALA A 245 -11.65 6.86 8.48
C ALA A 245 -10.36 7.05 9.28
N GLN A 246 -9.84 8.28 9.37
CA GLN A 246 -8.62 8.62 10.12
C GLN A 246 -8.76 8.38 11.63
N SER A 247 -9.94 8.65 12.19
CA SER A 247 -10.21 8.39 13.62
C SER A 247 -10.47 6.91 13.94
N GLY A 248 -10.69 6.06 12.93
CA GLY A 248 -11.08 4.67 13.09
C GLY A 248 -12.53 4.46 13.53
N GLU A 249 -13.37 5.51 13.44
CA GLU A 249 -14.82 5.39 13.72
C GLU A 249 -15.56 4.62 12.63
N TYR A 250 -15.09 4.70 11.37
CA TYR A 250 -15.70 3.98 10.24
C TYR A 250 -15.27 2.51 10.22
N THR A 251 -15.64 1.79 11.26
CA THR A 251 -15.32 0.37 11.44
C THR A 251 -16.45 -0.53 10.92
N PRO A 252 -16.14 -1.72 10.35
CA PRO A 252 -14.84 -2.30 10.11
C PRO A 252 -14.24 -1.91 8.75
N LEU A 253 -14.67 -0.84 8.11
CA LEU A 253 -14.34 -0.49 6.72
C LEU A 253 -13.21 0.53 6.59
N SER A 254 -12.53 0.89 7.67
CA SER A 254 -11.29 1.68 7.63
C SER A 254 -10.17 1.02 8.42
N ARG A 255 -8.94 1.16 7.94
CA ARG A 255 -7.75 0.61 8.59
C ARG A 255 -6.51 1.45 8.31
N PRO A 256 -5.55 1.52 9.25
CA PRO A 256 -4.25 2.13 9.01
C PRO A 256 -3.39 1.25 8.11
N LEU A 257 -2.55 1.90 7.29
CA LEU A 257 -1.56 1.26 6.45
C LEU A 257 -0.16 1.61 6.92
N PHE A 258 0.73 0.61 6.92
CA PHE A 258 2.07 0.72 7.48
C PHE A 258 3.15 0.28 6.51
N VAL A 259 4.33 0.86 6.69
CA VAL A 259 5.60 0.34 6.16
C VAL A 259 6.53 0.08 7.34
N TYR A 260 6.99 -1.15 7.45
CA TYR A 260 7.99 -1.56 8.43
C TYR A 260 9.37 -1.50 7.80
N VAL A 261 10.31 -0.82 8.45
CA VAL A 261 11.66 -0.62 7.95
C VAL A 261 12.66 -1.35 8.83
N ASN A 262 13.49 -2.21 8.24
CA ASN A 262 14.58 -2.87 8.95
C ASN A 262 15.64 -1.82 9.34
N ASN A 263 15.79 -1.57 10.63
CA ASN A 263 16.68 -0.54 11.18
C ASN A 263 18.15 -0.75 10.79
N LYS A 264 18.57 -2.00 10.65
CA LYS A 264 19.93 -2.33 10.19
C LYS A 264 20.10 -2.02 8.71
N ALA A 265 19.14 -2.39 7.87
CA ALA A 265 19.18 -2.08 6.44
C ALA A 265 19.18 -0.57 6.20
N TYR A 266 18.35 0.17 6.93
CA TYR A 266 18.32 1.64 6.88
C TYR A 266 19.66 2.28 7.22
N LYS A 267 20.37 1.77 8.25
CA LYS A 267 21.67 2.32 8.69
C LYS A 267 22.84 1.91 7.78
N ASP A 268 22.81 0.69 7.27
CA ASP A 268 23.94 0.09 6.57
C ASP A 268 23.88 0.24 5.03
N THR A 269 22.67 0.51 4.47
CA THR A 269 22.43 0.50 3.02
C THR A 269 21.91 1.86 2.55
N ALA A 270 22.75 2.61 1.83
CA ALA A 270 22.40 3.94 1.36
C ALA A 270 21.13 3.99 0.49
N ALA A 271 20.88 2.94 -0.31
CA ALA A 271 19.66 2.85 -1.13
C ALA A 271 18.41 2.75 -0.25
N VAL A 272 18.43 1.91 0.79
CA VAL A 272 17.30 1.75 1.72
C VAL A 272 17.03 3.05 2.46
N LYS A 273 18.10 3.69 2.97
CA LYS A 273 17.97 4.99 3.64
C LYS A 273 17.34 6.03 2.71
N THR A 274 17.88 6.19 1.50
CA THR A 274 17.37 7.19 0.56
C THR A 274 15.93 6.90 0.14
N PHE A 275 15.56 5.64 -0.08
CA PHE A 275 14.18 5.26 -0.39
C PHE A 275 13.23 5.59 0.76
N THR A 276 13.60 5.24 1.99
CA THR A 276 12.77 5.49 3.18
C THR A 276 12.62 6.99 3.46
N ASP A 277 13.73 7.74 3.38
CA ASP A 277 13.70 9.20 3.55
C ASP A 277 12.79 9.85 2.50
N PHE A 278 12.95 9.46 1.22
CA PHE A 278 12.12 9.95 0.13
C PHE A 278 10.63 9.61 0.33
N TYR A 279 10.35 8.40 0.77
CA TYR A 279 8.97 7.94 1.05
C TYR A 279 8.29 8.85 2.07
N VAL A 280 8.94 9.11 3.21
CA VAL A 280 8.36 9.96 4.27
C VAL A 280 8.31 11.42 3.88
N ASP A 281 9.34 11.94 3.20
CA ASP A 281 9.41 13.34 2.77
C ASP A 281 8.33 13.68 1.72
N ASN A 282 7.94 12.69 0.89
CA ASN A 282 6.96 12.85 -0.20
C ASN A 282 5.63 12.13 0.08
N LEU A 283 5.35 11.78 1.33
CA LEU A 283 4.25 10.88 1.71
C LEU A 283 2.89 11.37 1.17
N GLU A 284 2.58 12.65 1.27
CA GLU A 284 1.30 13.21 0.80
C GLU A 284 1.14 13.02 -0.73
N THR A 285 2.20 13.27 -1.51
CA THR A 285 2.19 13.06 -2.97
C THR A 285 2.03 11.58 -3.34
N ILE A 286 2.69 10.70 -2.58
CA ILE A 286 2.61 9.24 -2.78
C ILE A 286 1.19 8.75 -2.49
N VAL A 287 0.60 9.20 -1.39
CA VAL A 287 -0.77 8.81 -0.98
C VAL A 287 -1.81 9.30 -1.99
N GLU A 288 -1.67 10.53 -2.49
CA GLU A 288 -2.55 11.08 -3.53
C GLU A 288 -2.44 10.27 -4.84
N ALA A 289 -1.20 9.94 -5.27
CA ALA A 289 -0.97 9.13 -6.47
C ALA A 289 -1.56 7.71 -6.34
N ALA A 290 -1.49 7.11 -5.16
CA ALA A 290 -2.02 5.78 -4.88
C ALA A 290 -3.52 5.77 -4.52
N LYS A 291 -4.20 6.94 -4.46
CA LYS A 291 -5.63 7.07 -4.20
C LYS A 291 -6.08 6.57 -2.82
N PHE A 292 -5.25 6.77 -1.80
CA PHE A 292 -5.60 6.51 -0.41
C PHE A 292 -5.94 7.81 0.35
N ILE A 293 -6.44 7.66 1.57
CA ILE A 293 -6.70 8.77 2.47
C ILE A 293 -5.38 9.19 3.13
N PRO A 294 -4.96 10.47 3.04
CA PRO A 294 -3.75 10.94 3.70
C PRO A 294 -3.88 10.84 5.23
N LEU A 295 -2.75 10.87 5.90
CA LEU A 295 -2.70 11.00 7.34
C LEU A 295 -3.23 12.37 7.78
N SER A 296 -3.81 12.46 8.98
CA SER A 296 -4.06 13.74 9.62
C SER A 296 -2.75 14.47 9.95
N ASP A 297 -2.79 15.77 10.17
CA ASP A 297 -1.61 16.56 10.53
C ASP A 297 -0.87 15.96 11.75
N GLU A 298 -1.60 15.43 12.73
CA GLU A 298 -1.05 14.80 13.93
C GLU A 298 -0.37 13.47 13.60
N GLN A 299 -1.04 12.60 12.84
CA GLN A 299 -0.47 11.31 12.40
C GLN A 299 0.77 11.50 11.52
N LEU A 300 0.73 12.48 10.60
CA LEU A 300 1.88 12.81 9.76
C LEU A 300 3.08 13.30 10.59
N ALA A 301 2.82 14.15 11.60
CA ALA A 301 3.87 14.60 12.51
C ALA A 301 4.48 13.43 13.29
N GLU A 302 3.68 12.50 13.81
CA GLU A 302 4.13 11.31 14.51
C GLU A 302 5.00 10.41 13.60
N THR A 303 4.59 10.22 12.35
CA THR A 303 5.36 9.44 11.37
C THR A 303 6.71 10.09 11.09
N LYS A 304 6.75 11.42 10.90
CA LYS A 304 7.99 12.17 10.69
C LYS A 304 8.92 12.12 11.91
N ASP A 305 8.38 12.30 13.12
CA ASP A 305 9.15 12.21 14.36
C ASP A 305 9.74 10.80 14.56
N THR A 306 8.95 9.75 14.23
CA THR A 306 9.39 8.36 14.28
C THR A 306 10.53 8.10 13.28
N HIS A 307 10.40 8.59 12.05
CA HIS A 307 11.43 8.49 11.02
C HIS A 307 12.72 9.24 11.40
N GLU A 308 12.63 10.46 11.93
CA GLU A 308 13.79 11.22 12.42
C GLU A 308 14.56 10.44 13.48
N GLY A 309 13.87 9.71 14.35
CA GLY A 309 14.43 8.83 15.37
C GLY A 309 15.30 7.70 14.81
N MET A 310 15.09 7.26 13.56
CA MET A 310 15.90 6.20 12.92
C MET A 310 17.35 6.62 12.63
N SER A 311 17.57 7.91 12.48
CA SER A 311 18.89 8.49 12.13
C SER A 311 19.80 8.69 13.35
N GLY A 312 19.32 8.43 14.58
CA GLY A 312 20.01 8.67 15.86
C GLY A 312 20.93 7.56 16.33
#